data_dfb7f386320eee1db26d3db0769fe35c
#
_entry.id   dfb7f386320eee1db26d3db0769fe35c
#
_cell.length_a   1.000
_cell.length_b   1.000
_cell.length_c   1.000
_cell.angle_alpha   90.00
_cell.angle_beta   90.00
_cell.angle_gamma   90.00
#
_symmetry.space_group_name_H-M   'P 1'
#
loop_
_entity.id
_entity.type
_entity.pdbx_description
1 polymer ?
#
loop_
_entity_poly.entity_id
_entity_poly.type
_entity_poly.pdbx_seq_one_letter_code
_entity_poly.pdbx_strand_id
1 'polypeptide(L)'
;AYFGLIRREHTFATLAMIRDTTQLLLDVYLVRGETYVHPLKVWLRHSPTMFFPHLLSGTEANPITSSEATARLFASASLRVDPPDHWHRVVRRGWDALDSLDDATQRAAADELIDMFIGREGRVVELCRRHMTLADLLTLATREIGTGYIGGKSVGMLVARAILEHDTENRFNASMEQHDSYF
;
A
#
# COMPACT_ATOMS: atom_id res chain seq x y z
N ALA A 1 7.91 -27.14 -6.58
CA ALA A 1 9.09 -26.39 -7.02
C ALA A 1 9.08 -25.02 -6.35
N TYR A 2 10.25 -24.50 -6.03
CA TYR A 2 10.44 -23.15 -5.48
C TYR A 2 11.27 -22.35 -6.48
N PHE A 3 10.85 -21.09 -6.69
CA PHE A 3 11.53 -20.19 -7.59
C PHE A 3 11.86 -18.90 -6.85
N GLY A 4 13.12 -18.48 -6.88
CA GLY A 4 13.54 -17.16 -6.44
C GLY A 4 13.38 -16.16 -7.59
N LEU A 5 12.76 -15.02 -7.29
CA LEU A 5 12.53 -13.94 -8.26
C LEU A 5 13.20 -12.67 -7.77
N ILE A 6 13.90 -11.99 -8.67
CA ILE A 6 14.42 -10.64 -8.42
C ILE A 6 13.40 -9.66 -8.97
N ARG A 7 12.62 -9.02 -8.09
CA ARG A 7 11.47 -8.15 -8.44
C ARG A 7 11.78 -7.13 -9.52
N ARG A 8 12.95 -6.51 -9.44
CA ARG A 8 13.40 -5.45 -10.36
C ARG A 8 13.60 -5.91 -11.80
N GLU A 9 13.77 -7.22 -12.02
CA GLU A 9 14.03 -7.79 -13.36
C GLU A 9 12.75 -8.19 -14.09
N HIS A 10 11.59 -8.04 -13.41
CA HIS A 10 10.30 -8.44 -13.96
C HIS A 10 9.35 -7.25 -14.10
N THR A 11 8.54 -7.26 -15.17
CA THR A 11 7.47 -6.29 -15.32
C THR A 11 6.34 -6.55 -14.34
N PHE A 12 5.54 -5.52 -14.04
CA PHE A 12 4.35 -5.69 -13.21
C PHE A 12 3.40 -6.77 -13.75
N ALA A 13 3.18 -6.81 -15.07
CA ALA A 13 2.35 -7.84 -15.71
C ALA A 13 2.88 -9.26 -15.47
N THR A 14 4.20 -9.44 -15.53
CA THR A 14 4.85 -10.73 -15.24
C THR A 14 4.66 -11.12 -13.78
N LEU A 15 4.86 -10.18 -12.84
CA LEU A 15 4.66 -10.44 -11.40
C LEU A 15 3.20 -10.76 -11.08
N ALA A 16 2.24 -10.06 -11.71
CA ALA A 16 0.82 -10.36 -11.57
C ALA A 16 0.48 -11.77 -12.03
N MET A 17 0.99 -12.18 -13.21
CA MET A 17 0.77 -13.53 -13.75
C MET A 17 1.38 -14.61 -12.84
N ILE A 18 2.59 -14.38 -12.32
CA ILE A 18 3.24 -15.27 -11.35
C ILE A 18 2.38 -15.40 -10.09
N ARG A 19 1.90 -14.27 -9.55
CA ARG A 19 1.01 -14.25 -8.40
C ARG A 19 -0.25 -15.07 -8.65
N ASP A 20 -0.86 -14.94 -9.82
CA ASP A 20 -2.12 -15.61 -10.13
C ASP A 20 -1.95 -17.14 -10.28
N THR A 21 -0.80 -17.58 -10.76
CA THR A 21 -0.50 -19.00 -11.02
C THR A 21 0.17 -19.73 -9.86
N THR A 22 0.73 -19.01 -8.87
CA THR A 22 1.40 -19.63 -7.70
C THR A 22 0.45 -19.89 -6.54
N GLN A 23 0.75 -20.89 -5.73
CA GLN A 23 0.01 -21.21 -4.50
C GLN A 23 0.52 -20.41 -3.31
N LEU A 24 1.78 -20.02 -3.34
CA LEU A 24 2.45 -19.27 -2.28
C LEU A 24 3.35 -18.22 -2.92
N LEU A 25 3.18 -16.98 -2.51
CA LEU A 25 4.06 -15.87 -2.86
C LEU A 25 4.56 -15.22 -1.58
N LEU A 26 5.87 -15.08 -1.49
CA LEU A 26 6.55 -14.50 -0.32
C LEU A 26 7.48 -13.39 -0.78
N ASP A 27 7.47 -12.27 -0.07
CA ASP A 27 8.58 -11.33 -0.08
C ASP A 27 9.59 -11.71 1.01
N VAL A 28 10.87 -11.59 0.69
CA VAL A 28 11.95 -11.85 1.65
C VAL A 28 12.78 -10.58 1.79
N TYR A 29 12.95 -10.13 3.02
CA TYR A 29 13.73 -8.95 3.37
C TYR A 29 14.90 -9.35 4.28
N LEU A 30 16.06 -8.79 4.03
CA LEU A 30 17.20 -8.85 4.96
C LEU A 30 17.42 -7.44 5.53
N VAL A 31 17.07 -7.20 6.77
CA VAL A 31 17.18 -5.90 7.42
C VAL A 31 18.03 -6.03 8.66
N ARG A 32 19.14 -5.26 8.73
CA ARG A 32 20.09 -5.26 9.85
C ARG A 32 20.62 -6.65 10.24
N GLY A 33 20.78 -7.54 9.26
CA GLY A 33 21.25 -8.92 9.48
C GLY A 33 20.16 -9.92 9.86
N GLU A 34 18.94 -9.49 10.06
CA GLU A 34 17.77 -10.33 10.33
C GLU A 34 17.00 -10.60 9.04
N THR A 35 16.47 -11.81 8.89
CA THR A 35 15.67 -12.22 7.74
C THR A 35 14.20 -12.17 8.09
N TYR A 36 13.43 -11.48 7.27
CA TYR A 36 11.98 -11.36 7.37
C TYR A 36 11.32 -11.98 6.16
N VAL A 37 10.19 -12.65 6.36
CA VAL A 37 9.35 -13.21 5.31
C VAL A 37 7.96 -12.60 5.42
N HIS A 38 7.47 -12.06 4.32
CA HIS A 38 6.12 -11.48 4.26
C HIS A 38 5.29 -12.25 3.24
N PRO A 39 4.31 -13.05 3.68
CA PRO A 39 3.40 -13.75 2.78
C PRO A 39 2.47 -12.79 2.06
N LEU A 40 2.55 -12.75 0.72
CA LEU A 40 1.68 -11.96 -0.13
C LEU A 40 0.49 -12.78 -0.66
N LYS A 41 0.69 -14.08 -0.82
CA LYS A 41 -0.36 -15.03 -1.21
C LYS A 41 -0.12 -16.37 -0.53
N VAL A 42 -1.17 -16.89 0.10
CA VAL A 42 -1.19 -18.23 0.67
C VAL A 42 -2.51 -18.90 0.28
N TRP A 43 -2.46 -19.99 -0.48
CA TRP A 43 -3.65 -20.67 -0.95
C TRP A 43 -4.08 -21.78 0.01
N LEU A 44 -5.36 -21.81 0.34
CA LEU A 44 -6.02 -22.83 1.17
C LEU A 44 -5.44 -22.99 2.58
N ARG A 45 -4.83 -21.95 3.14
CA ARG A 45 -4.39 -21.92 4.54
C ARG A 45 -4.84 -20.64 5.20
N HIS A 46 -5.26 -20.71 6.43
CA HIS A 46 -5.72 -19.58 7.23
C HIS A 46 -5.09 -19.58 8.61
N SER A 47 -4.52 -18.44 8.96
CA SER A 47 -4.10 -18.10 10.31
C SER A 47 -4.33 -16.60 10.50
N PRO A 48 -4.65 -16.12 11.69
CA PRO A 48 -4.89 -14.70 11.94
C PRO A 48 -3.70 -13.80 11.58
N THR A 49 -2.50 -14.36 11.57
CA THR A 49 -1.25 -13.62 11.37
C THR A 49 -0.55 -13.94 10.04
N MET A 50 -1.16 -14.76 9.16
CA MET A 50 -0.44 -15.29 8.00
C MET A 50 0.01 -14.23 6.99
N PHE A 51 -0.64 -13.08 6.94
CA PHE A 51 -0.26 -11.98 6.05
C PHE A 51 0.59 -10.90 6.75
N PHE A 52 0.96 -11.10 8.01
CA PHE A 52 1.94 -10.23 8.65
C PHE A 52 3.37 -10.61 8.22
N PRO A 53 4.32 -9.67 8.26
CA PRO A 53 5.73 -10.02 8.17
C PRO A 53 6.13 -10.92 9.35
N HIS A 54 6.98 -11.89 9.10
CA HIS A 54 7.50 -12.80 10.11
C HIS A 54 9.03 -12.66 10.19
N LEU A 55 9.55 -12.49 11.39
CA LEU A 55 10.98 -12.61 11.66
C LEU A 55 11.36 -14.09 11.71
N LEU A 56 12.32 -14.47 10.88
CA LEU A 56 12.88 -15.83 10.92
C LEU A 56 14.00 -15.92 11.98
N SER A 57 13.84 -16.82 12.94
CA SER A 57 14.81 -17.11 13.98
C SER A 57 15.06 -18.62 14.03
N GLY A 58 16.14 -19.09 13.43
CA GLY A 58 16.40 -20.52 13.28
C GLY A 58 15.30 -21.20 12.46
N THR A 59 14.54 -22.09 13.09
CA THR A 59 13.41 -22.81 12.47
C THR A 59 12.05 -22.17 12.74
N GLU A 60 12.00 -21.07 13.48
CA GLU A 60 10.77 -20.40 13.87
C GLU A 60 10.51 -19.15 13.01
N ALA A 61 9.22 -18.89 12.78
CA ALA A 61 8.75 -17.70 12.09
C ALA A 61 7.80 -16.92 13.03
N ASN A 62 8.28 -15.82 13.58
CA ASN A 62 7.57 -15.03 14.57
C ASN A 62 6.85 -13.86 13.90
N PRO A 63 5.50 -13.79 13.95
CA PRO A 63 4.75 -12.73 13.28
C PRO A 63 4.98 -11.37 13.97
N ILE A 64 5.13 -10.33 13.14
CA ILE A 64 5.20 -8.95 13.60
C ILE A 64 3.81 -8.36 13.49
N THR A 65 3.10 -8.27 14.61
CA THR A 65 1.70 -7.81 14.67
C THR A 65 1.56 -6.34 15.05
N SER A 66 2.64 -5.70 15.51
CA SER A 66 2.65 -4.27 15.83
C SER A 66 2.74 -3.42 14.56
N SER A 67 1.80 -2.51 14.38
CA SER A 67 1.81 -1.56 13.24
C SER A 67 3.09 -0.73 13.20
N GLU A 68 3.59 -0.28 14.35
CA GLU A 68 4.85 0.47 14.44
C GLU A 68 6.06 -0.36 13.99
N ALA A 69 6.15 -1.62 14.43
CA ALA A 69 7.24 -2.51 14.04
C ALA A 69 7.17 -2.84 12.54
N THR A 70 5.95 -3.05 12.02
CA THR A 70 5.70 -3.29 10.60
C THR A 70 6.09 -2.08 9.75
N ALA A 71 5.69 -0.88 10.14
CA ALA A 71 6.06 0.36 9.45
C ALA A 71 7.58 0.57 9.45
N ARG A 72 8.26 0.34 10.60
CA ARG A 72 9.73 0.43 10.68
C ARG A 72 10.44 -0.60 9.80
N LEU A 73 9.92 -1.83 9.74
CA LEU A 73 10.45 -2.86 8.85
C LEU A 73 10.40 -2.42 7.39
N PHE A 74 9.23 -2.00 6.91
CA PHE A 74 9.07 -1.59 5.53
C PHE A 74 9.83 -0.32 5.19
N ALA A 75 9.89 0.66 6.07
CA ALA A 75 10.76 1.83 5.89
C ALA A 75 12.22 1.42 5.76
N SER A 76 12.72 0.51 6.60
CA SER A 76 14.09 0.02 6.56
C SER A 76 14.37 -0.86 5.32
N ALA A 77 13.40 -1.65 4.87
CA ALA A 77 13.51 -2.45 3.65
C ALA A 77 13.53 -1.57 2.39
N SER A 78 12.79 -0.46 2.39
CA SER A 78 12.74 0.52 1.30
C SER A 78 14.03 1.34 1.16
N LEU A 79 14.81 1.48 2.23
CA LEU A 79 16.10 2.20 2.22
C LEU A 79 17.24 1.43 1.52
N ARG A 80 17.03 0.18 1.13
CA ARG A 80 18.00 -0.54 0.30
C ARG A 80 18.00 0.03 -1.11
N VAL A 81 19.18 0.15 -1.69
CA VAL A 81 19.53 0.77 -2.99
C VAL A 81 18.96 -0.01 -4.21
N ASP A 82 17.84 -0.69 -4.06
CA ASP A 82 17.08 -1.18 -5.20
C ASP A 82 16.35 0.00 -5.83
N PRO A 83 16.36 0.12 -7.16
CA PRO A 83 15.57 1.15 -7.81
C PRO A 83 14.12 1.00 -7.33
N PRO A 84 13.48 2.10 -6.94
CA PRO A 84 12.13 2.04 -6.41
C PRO A 84 11.23 1.31 -7.41
N ASP A 85 10.42 0.39 -6.93
CA ASP A 85 9.43 -0.30 -7.77
C ASP A 85 8.41 0.71 -8.34
N HIS A 86 7.49 0.23 -9.15
CA HIS A 86 6.49 1.10 -9.77
C HIS A 86 5.68 1.87 -8.72
N TRP A 87 5.29 1.18 -7.63
CA TRP A 87 4.56 1.76 -6.53
C TRP A 87 5.29 2.95 -5.89
N HIS A 88 6.52 2.73 -5.46
CA HIS A 88 7.32 3.77 -4.84
C HIS A 88 7.61 4.95 -5.79
N ARG A 89 7.74 4.69 -7.10
CA ARG A 89 7.92 5.77 -8.09
C ARG A 89 6.68 6.63 -8.24
N VAL A 90 5.49 6.01 -8.26
CA VAL A 90 4.22 6.74 -8.36
C VAL A 90 3.99 7.57 -7.11
N VAL A 91 4.14 6.97 -5.93
CA VAL A 91 4.00 7.69 -4.65
C VAL A 91 4.99 8.85 -4.55
N ARG A 92 6.25 8.63 -4.95
CA ARG A 92 7.27 9.69 -4.96
C ARG A 92 6.90 10.83 -5.90
N ARG A 93 6.44 10.53 -7.12
CA ARG A 93 5.93 11.58 -8.03
C ARG A 93 4.75 12.34 -7.44
N GLY A 94 3.88 11.65 -6.70
CA GLY A 94 2.80 12.29 -5.95
C GLY A 94 3.32 13.30 -4.92
N TRP A 95 4.33 12.93 -4.15
CA TRP A 95 4.98 13.86 -3.20
C TRP A 95 5.63 15.04 -3.90
N ASP A 96 6.37 14.78 -4.99
CA ASP A 96 6.99 15.85 -5.80
C ASP A 96 5.93 16.80 -6.40
N ALA A 97 4.76 16.27 -6.79
CA ALA A 97 3.64 17.04 -7.32
C ALA A 97 2.90 17.85 -6.26
N LEU A 98 2.87 17.38 -5.00
CA LEU A 98 2.20 18.08 -3.90
C LEU A 98 2.83 19.46 -3.63
N ASP A 99 4.14 19.58 -3.82
CA ASP A 99 4.88 20.83 -3.69
C ASP A 99 4.69 21.78 -4.89
N SER A 100 4.05 21.31 -5.97
CA SER A 100 3.76 22.11 -7.15
C SER A 100 2.58 23.06 -6.91
N LEU A 101 2.70 24.29 -7.43
CA LEU A 101 1.58 25.24 -7.44
C LEU A 101 0.62 25.02 -8.63
N ASP A 102 0.87 23.99 -9.45
CA ASP A 102 0.06 23.68 -10.62
C ASP A 102 -1.00 22.63 -10.30
N ASP A 103 -2.25 23.06 -10.25
CA ASP A 103 -3.41 22.20 -10.00
C ASP A 103 -3.54 21.04 -11.01
N ALA A 104 -3.12 21.23 -12.26
CA ALA A 104 -3.20 20.19 -13.28
C ALA A 104 -2.20 19.06 -12.99
N THR A 105 -0.99 19.41 -12.56
CA THR A 105 0.03 18.46 -12.12
C THR A 105 -0.42 17.68 -10.89
N GLN A 106 -1.00 18.35 -9.91
CA GLN A 106 -1.53 17.67 -8.71
C GLN A 106 -2.69 16.73 -9.05
N ARG A 107 -3.60 17.13 -9.93
CA ARG A 107 -4.71 16.27 -10.38
C ARG A 107 -4.22 15.03 -11.13
N ALA A 108 -3.27 15.20 -12.06
CA ALA A 108 -2.70 14.08 -12.79
C ALA A 108 -2.02 13.06 -11.86
N ALA A 109 -1.28 13.53 -10.85
CA ALA A 109 -0.68 12.68 -9.84
C ALA A 109 -1.74 11.97 -8.97
N ALA A 110 -2.82 12.67 -8.59
CA ALA A 110 -3.94 12.08 -7.87
C ALA A 110 -4.64 10.98 -8.69
N ASP A 111 -4.88 11.21 -9.97
CA ASP A 111 -5.48 10.21 -10.86
C ASP A 111 -4.59 8.96 -10.99
N GLU A 112 -3.28 9.13 -11.10
CA GLU A 112 -2.33 8.00 -11.15
C GLU A 112 -2.36 7.17 -9.84
N LEU A 113 -2.45 7.82 -8.68
CA LEU A 113 -2.60 7.15 -7.39
C LEU A 113 -3.95 6.45 -7.26
N ILE A 114 -5.04 7.06 -7.69
CA ILE A 114 -6.38 6.44 -7.71
C ILE A 114 -6.36 5.19 -8.58
N ASP A 115 -5.79 5.26 -9.78
CA ASP A 115 -5.66 4.12 -10.69
C ASP A 115 -4.85 2.98 -10.07
N MET A 116 -3.88 3.31 -9.23
CA MET A 116 -3.01 2.34 -8.58
C MET A 116 -3.60 1.73 -7.31
N PHE A 117 -4.29 2.52 -6.47
CA PHE A 117 -4.83 2.07 -5.17
C PHE A 117 -6.24 1.52 -5.25
N ILE A 118 -7.08 2.10 -6.12
CA ILE A 118 -8.53 1.93 -6.09
C ILE A 118 -9.03 1.24 -7.35
N GLY A 119 -8.59 1.70 -8.50
CA GLY A 119 -8.99 1.18 -9.80
C GLY A 119 -9.16 2.27 -10.84
N ARG A 120 -9.45 1.84 -12.07
CA ARG A 120 -9.52 2.75 -13.23
C ARG A 120 -10.92 3.21 -13.57
N GLU A 121 -11.92 2.43 -13.22
CA GLU A 121 -13.31 2.62 -13.66
C GLU A 121 -14.31 2.31 -12.54
N GLY A 122 -15.49 2.88 -12.67
CA GLY A 122 -16.62 2.63 -11.80
C GLY A 122 -16.98 3.79 -10.90
N ARG A 123 -18.20 3.74 -10.35
CA ARG A 123 -18.78 4.83 -9.54
C ARG A 123 -17.93 5.22 -8.34
N VAL A 124 -17.27 4.27 -7.71
CA VAL A 124 -16.42 4.53 -6.53
C VAL A 124 -15.18 5.32 -6.95
N VAL A 125 -14.57 4.98 -8.08
CA VAL A 125 -13.43 5.71 -8.66
C VAL A 125 -13.82 7.16 -8.98
N GLU A 126 -15.00 7.38 -9.56
CA GLU A 126 -15.52 8.73 -9.84
C GLU A 126 -15.70 9.54 -8.54
N LEU A 127 -16.17 8.92 -7.47
CA LEU A 127 -16.29 9.56 -6.16
C LEU A 127 -14.92 9.90 -5.58
N CYS A 128 -13.94 9.00 -5.69
CA CYS A 128 -12.56 9.29 -5.27
C CYS A 128 -11.99 10.50 -6.02
N ARG A 129 -12.10 10.53 -7.35
CA ARG A 129 -11.64 11.66 -8.17
C ARG A 129 -12.31 12.99 -7.83
N ARG A 130 -13.54 12.93 -7.35
CA ARG A 130 -14.31 14.13 -6.98
C ARG A 130 -14.01 14.64 -5.58
N HIS A 131 -13.75 13.75 -4.63
CA HIS A 131 -13.75 14.07 -3.20
C HIS A 131 -12.42 13.86 -2.50
N MET A 132 -11.47 13.15 -3.11
CA MET A 132 -10.14 12.96 -2.53
C MET A 132 -9.12 13.88 -3.19
N THR A 133 -8.33 14.55 -2.38
CA THR A 133 -7.20 15.37 -2.81
C THR A 133 -5.94 14.52 -2.98
N LEU A 134 -4.91 15.06 -3.61
CA LEU A 134 -3.59 14.42 -3.68
C LEU A 134 -3.02 14.16 -2.28
N ALA A 135 -3.23 15.08 -1.33
CA ALA A 135 -2.78 14.94 0.06
C ALA A 135 -3.46 13.76 0.76
N ASP A 136 -4.77 13.55 0.54
CA ASP A 136 -5.50 12.39 1.10
C ASP A 136 -4.93 11.07 0.58
N LEU A 137 -4.67 10.99 -0.73
CA LEU A 137 -4.12 9.79 -1.37
C LEU A 137 -2.70 9.50 -0.93
N LEU A 138 -1.87 10.52 -0.72
CA LEU A 138 -0.52 10.35 -0.17
C LEU A 138 -0.54 9.93 1.30
N THR A 139 -1.47 10.47 2.09
CA THR A 139 -1.71 10.01 3.46
C THR A 139 -2.13 8.54 3.47
N LEU A 140 -3.02 8.15 2.55
CA LEU A 140 -3.41 6.75 2.36
C LEU A 140 -2.20 5.86 2.04
N ALA A 141 -1.34 6.28 1.12
CA ALA A 141 -0.12 5.55 0.77
C ALA A 141 0.83 5.30 1.96
N THR A 142 0.88 6.22 2.94
CA THR A 142 1.70 6.04 4.16
C THR A 142 1.11 5.02 5.13
N ARG A 143 -0.17 4.72 5.01
CA ARG A 143 -0.92 3.85 5.93
C ARG A 143 -1.24 2.49 5.34
N GLU A 144 -1.04 2.31 4.04
CA GLU A 144 -1.28 1.05 3.36
C GLU A 144 -0.21 0.02 3.72
N ILE A 145 -0.64 -1.19 4.03
CA ILE A 145 0.23 -2.32 4.30
C ILE A 145 0.26 -3.21 3.05
N GLY A 146 1.36 -3.15 2.32
CA GLY A 146 1.52 -3.88 1.06
C GLY A 146 1.36 -2.99 -0.16
N THR A 147 1.02 -3.59 -1.28
CA THR A 147 0.82 -2.92 -2.57
C THR A 147 -0.34 -3.58 -3.31
N GLY A 148 -1.18 -2.81 -3.94
CA GLY A 148 -2.29 -3.33 -4.72
C GLY A 148 -3.58 -2.53 -4.54
N TYR A 149 -4.69 -3.12 -4.96
CA TYR A 149 -5.98 -2.45 -4.82
C TYR A 149 -6.54 -2.59 -3.40
N ILE A 150 -6.99 -1.46 -2.88
CA ILE A 150 -7.72 -1.41 -1.61
C ILE A 150 -9.11 -2.00 -1.82
N GLY A 151 -9.58 -2.81 -0.89
CA GLY A 151 -10.90 -3.43 -0.97
C GLY A 151 -12.04 -2.41 -0.97
N GLY A 152 -13.10 -2.68 -1.74
CA GLY A 152 -14.18 -1.72 -1.99
C GLY A 152 -14.88 -1.19 -0.74
N LYS A 153 -14.96 -1.96 0.35
CA LYS A 153 -15.50 -1.49 1.64
C LYS A 153 -14.62 -0.42 2.26
N SER A 154 -13.32 -0.65 2.27
CA SER A 154 -12.32 0.31 2.79
C SER A 154 -12.31 1.59 1.94
N VAL A 155 -12.37 1.47 0.61
CA VAL A 155 -12.46 2.64 -0.29
C VAL A 155 -13.71 3.45 0.00
N GLY A 156 -14.87 2.80 0.17
CA GLY A 156 -16.11 3.48 0.52
C GLY A 156 -16.02 4.28 1.83
N MET A 157 -15.36 3.71 2.84
CA MET A 157 -15.09 4.39 4.11
C MET A 157 -14.13 5.59 3.93
N LEU A 158 -13.06 5.41 3.15
CA LEU A 158 -12.08 6.48 2.90
C LEU A 158 -12.70 7.67 2.16
N VAL A 159 -13.54 7.41 1.14
CA VAL A 159 -14.27 8.48 0.44
C VAL A 159 -15.25 9.20 1.36
N ALA A 160 -16.02 8.44 2.14
CA ALA A 160 -16.95 9.04 3.11
C ALA A 160 -16.20 9.93 4.10
N ARG A 161 -15.06 9.47 4.58
CA ARG A 161 -14.19 10.23 5.46
C ARG A 161 -13.69 11.51 4.78
N ALA A 162 -13.14 11.43 3.57
CA ALA A 162 -12.67 12.61 2.83
C ALA A 162 -13.78 13.65 2.64
N ILE A 163 -15.02 13.23 2.35
CA ILE A 163 -16.16 14.14 2.25
C ILE A 163 -16.43 14.86 3.57
N LEU A 164 -16.33 14.16 4.70
CA LEU A 164 -16.56 14.74 6.02
C LEU A 164 -15.41 15.63 6.47
N GLU A 165 -14.18 15.26 6.19
CA GLU A 165 -12.98 16.05 6.52
C GLU A 165 -12.92 17.37 5.72
N HIS A 166 -13.40 17.36 4.48
CA HIS A 166 -13.48 18.55 3.62
C HIS A 166 -14.75 19.38 3.82
N ASP A 167 -15.56 19.06 4.83
CA ASP A 167 -16.71 19.90 5.19
C ASP A 167 -16.27 21.28 5.62
N THR A 168 -16.69 22.30 4.90
CA THR A 168 -16.26 23.70 5.11
C THR A 168 -16.65 24.26 6.48
N GLU A 169 -17.65 23.67 7.13
CA GLU A 169 -18.11 24.06 8.45
C GLU A 169 -17.43 23.29 9.59
N ASN A 170 -16.52 22.34 9.26
CA ASN A 170 -15.78 21.52 10.24
C ASN A 170 -16.64 20.77 11.26
N ARG A 171 -17.91 20.46 10.92
CA ARG A 171 -18.90 19.89 11.83
C ARG A 171 -18.54 18.50 12.37
N PHE A 172 -17.73 17.76 11.63
CA PHE A 172 -17.52 16.33 11.87
C PHE A 172 -16.13 15.98 12.39
N ASN A 173 -15.15 16.87 12.28
CA ASN A 173 -13.74 16.59 12.61
C ASN A 173 -13.53 16.10 14.04
N ALA A 174 -14.27 16.62 15.02
CA ALA A 174 -14.16 16.20 16.42
C ALA A 174 -14.72 14.80 16.71
N SER A 175 -15.52 14.25 15.77
CA SER A 175 -16.20 12.96 15.93
C SER A 175 -15.60 11.85 15.05
N MET A 176 -14.56 12.17 14.28
CA MET A 176 -13.91 11.20 13.40
C MET A 176 -12.70 10.58 14.09
N GLU A 177 -12.71 9.26 14.22
CA GLU A 177 -11.54 8.50 14.63
C GLU A 177 -10.56 8.36 13.48
N GLN A 178 -9.27 8.39 13.81
CA GLN A 178 -8.21 8.20 12.85
C GLN A 178 -7.58 6.83 13.04
N HIS A 179 -7.70 5.97 12.04
CA HIS A 179 -7.04 4.67 12.03
C HIS A 179 -5.57 4.81 11.62
N ASP A 180 -4.69 4.01 12.24
CA ASP A 180 -3.25 4.09 12.03
C ASP A 180 -2.79 3.43 10.73
N SER A 181 -3.52 2.43 10.23
CA SER A 181 -3.13 1.68 9.03
C SER A 181 -4.33 1.12 8.27
N TYR A 182 -4.15 0.96 6.96
CA TYR A 182 -5.10 0.38 6.02
C TYR A 182 -4.43 -0.72 5.19
N PHE A 183 -5.20 -1.64 4.68
CA PHE A 183 -4.75 -2.78 3.86
C PHE A 183 -5.54 -2.90 2.57
#